data_a45e6feadf8771b2847f6fae115eaed9
#
_entry.id   a45e6feadf8771b2847f6fae115eaed9
#
_cell.length_a   1.000
_cell.length_b   1.000
_cell.length_c   1.000
_cell.angle_alpha   90.00
_cell.angle_beta   90.00
_cell.angle_gamma   90.00
#
_symmetry.space_group_name_H-M   'P 1'
#
loop_
_entity.id
_entity.type
_entity.pdbx_description
1 polymer ?
#
loop_
_entity_poly.entity_id
_entity_poly.type
_entity_poly.pdbx_seq_one_letter_code
_entity_poly.pdbx_strand_id
1 'polypeptide(L)'
;FIHYAVEHNVPMYTKTIAAPTLADGIINEIKNDPNVKLVLMSWLEDKAGKDPINRIAQRVISEGKTNIGIFKDKGLDKFEHILVPVGGGVNSRLAIHLANDIAMRAASNVTYIRVIPKEVDEETNEDLISYLQEILLTTLGEVPANSSLSIRYSASIADAILDECEANEYDLVILGSSTE
;
A
#
# COMPACT_ATOMS: atom_id res chain seq x y z
N PHE A 1 11.26 2.59 -18.70
CA PHE A 1 10.33 3.52 -17.99
C PHE A 1 9.93 4.70 -18.87
N ILE A 2 10.87 5.52 -19.42
CA ILE A 2 10.54 6.71 -20.22
C ILE A 2 9.68 6.35 -21.44
N HIS A 3 9.99 5.28 -22.17
CA HIS A 3 9.20 4.83 -23.32
C HIS A 3 7.75 4.51 -22.91
N TYR A 4 7.57 3.75 -21.85
CA TYR A 4 6.24 3.45 -21.30
C TYR A 4 5.47 4.70 -20.88
N ALA A 5 6.15 5.65 -20.21
CA ALA A 5 5.52 6.91 -19.80
C ALA A 5 5.02 7.73 -20.99
N VAL A 6 5.79 7.77 -22.09
CA VAL A 6 5.40 8.46 -23.32
C VAL A 6 4.19 7.77 -23.98
N GLU A 7 4.20 6.44 -24.10
CA GLU A 7 3.09 5.67 -24.68
C GLU A 7 1.77 5.88 -23.92
N HIS A 8 1.85 5.99 -22.59
CA HIS A 8 0.66 6.16 -21.73
C HIS A 8 0.38 7.62 -21.34
N ASN A 9 1.07 8.58 -21.98
CA ASN A 9 0.92 10.02 -21.72
C ASN A 9 1.07 10.39 -20.22
N VAL A 10 2.04 9.75 -19.55
CA VAL A 10 2.40 10.02 -18.15
C VAL A 10 3.57 11.00 -18.12
N PRO A 11 3.42 12.20 -17.53
CA PRO A 11 4.54 13.11 -17.36
C PRO A 11 5.65 12.46 -16.53
N MET A 12 6.82 12.28 -17.12
CA MET A 12 7.96 11.66 -16.47
C MET A 12 9.26 12.38 -16.84
N TYR A 13 10.11 12.59 -15.87
CA TYR A 13 11.48 13.04 -16.07
C TYR A 13 12.45 12.22 -15.21
N THR A 14 13.69 12.11 -15.66
CA THR A 14 14.74 11.43 -14.90
C THR A 14 15.70 12.46 -14.30
N LYS A 15 16.20 12.20 -13.11
CA LYS A 15 17.17 13.03 -12.41
C LYS A 15 18.29 12.16 -11.85
N THR A 16 19.52 12.54 -12.09
CA THR A 16 20.70 11.92 -11.49
C THR A 16 21.23 12.83 -10.38
N ILE A 17 21.42 12.29 -9.18
CA ILE A 17 21.86 13.05 -8.02
C ILE A 17 23.12 12.41 -7.46
N ALA A 18 24.12 13.22 -7.16
CA ALA A 18 25.27 12.82 -6.38
C ALA A 18 24.98 13.05 -4.90
N ALA A 19 25.10 12.01 -4.09
CA ALA A 19 24.88 12.09 -2.64
C ALA A 19 25.79 11.07 -1.91
N PRO A 20 26.13 11.30 -0.62
CA PRO A 20 26.96 10.40 0.15
C PRO A 20 26.33 9.00 0.31
N THR A 21 25.01 8.94 0.49
CA THR A 21 24.23 7.71 0.54
C THR A 21 22.93 7.83 -0.25
N LEU A 22 22.29 6.71 -0.58
CA LEU A 22 20.99 6.71 -1.25
C LEU A 22 19.93 7.42 -0.41
N ALA A 23 19.90 7.19 0.91
CA ALA A 23 18.98 7.87 1.80
C ALA A 23 19.17 9.40 1.79
N ASP A 24 20.43 9.89 1.83
CA ASP A 24 20.72 11.33 1.76
C ASP A 24 20.20 11.95 0.47
N GLY A 25 20.39 11.27 -0.66
CA GLY A 25 19.90 11.71 -1.96
C GLY A 25 18.38 11.86 -1.98
N ILE A 26 17.67 10.82 -1.53
CA ILE A 26 16.19 10.82 -1.46
C ILE A 26 15.69 11.91 -0.51
N ILE A 27 16.23 11.99 0.71
CA ILE A 27 15.82 12.98 1.72
C ILE A 27 16.04 14.42 1.22
N ASN A 28 17.16 14.68 0.56
CA ASN A 28 17.45 15.98 0.00
C ASN A 28 16.45 16.36 -1.11
N GLU A 29 16.08 15.42 -1.97
CA GLU A 29 15.06 15.68 -3.00
C GLU A 29 13.69 15.97 -2.38
N ILE A 30 13.26 15.19 -1.38
CA ILE A 30 12.02 15.46 -0.66
C ILE A 30 12.01 16.86 -0.03
N LYS A 31 13.13 17.26 0.56
CA LYS A 31 13.26 18.61 1.18
C LYS A 31 13.27 19.75 0.16
N ASN A 32 13.81 19.50 -1.02
CA ASN A 32 13.92 20.50 -2.09
C ASN A 32 12.64 20.62 -2.93
N ASP A 33 11.78 19.61 -2.93
CA ASP A 33 10.51 19.64 -3.66
C ASP A 33 9.33 19.30 -2.74
N PRO A 34 8.59 20.31 -2.26
CA PRO A 34 7.43 20.11 -1.37
C PRO A 34 6.23 19.43 -2.07
N ASN A 35 6.28 19.26 -3.39
CA ASN A 35 5.23 18.57 -4.15
C ASN A 35 5.40 17.06 -4.13
N VAL A 36 6.52 16.51 -3.65
CA VAL A 36 6.70 15.07 -3.46
C VAL A 36 5.75 14.59 -2.38
N LYS A 37 4.71 13.86 -2.77
CA LYS A 37 3.69 13.30 -1.86
C LYS A 37 3.89 11.83 -1.54
N LEU A 38 4.60 11.11 -2.42
CA LEU A 38 4.89 9.69 -2.28
C LEU A 38 6.26 9.37 -2.86
N VAL A 39 7.05 8.61 -2.14
CA VAL A 39 8.29 7.99 -2.63
C VAL A 39 8.06 6.50 -2.78
N LEU A 40 8.22 5.96 -3.98
CA LEU A 40 8.17 4.52 -4.23
C LEU A 40 9.60 3.97 -4.32
N MET A 41 9.86 2.93 -3.56
CA MET A 41 11.14 2.23 -3.52
C MET A 41 10.92 0.75 -3.82
N SER A 42 11.81 0.16 -4.62
CA SER A 42 11.79 -1.28 -4.82
C SER A 42 12.30 -2.01 -3.56
N TRP A 43 11.68 -3.14 -3.24
CA TRP A 43 12.24 -4.08 -2.27
C TRP A 43 13.51 -4.72 -2.86
N LEU A 44 14.66 -4.50 -2.24
CA LEU A 44 15.91 -5.15 -2.62
C LEU A 44 16.21 -6.28 -1.61
N GLU A 45 16.26 -7.51 -2.07
CA GLU A 45 16.75 -8.61 -1.25
C GLU A 45 18.28 -8.53 -1.16
N ASP A 46 18.81 -8.36 0.04
CA ASP A 46 20.25 -8.46 0.26
C ASP A 46 20.67 -9.94 0.25
N LYS A 47 21.64 -10.27 -0.61
CA LYS A 47 22.25 -11.60 -0.68
C LYS A 47 22.90 -12.06 0.64
N ALA A 48 23.09 -11.15 1.59
CA ALA A 48 23.70 -11.41 2.90
C ALA A 48 22.67 -11.53 4.04
N GLY A 49 21.36 -11.49 3.75
CA GLY A 49 20.30 -11.56 4.78
C GLY A 49 20.26 -10.34 5.71
N LYS A 50 21.01 -9.29 5.40
CA LYS A 50 20.94 -8.00 6.09
C LYS A 50 20.05 -7.11 5.24
N ASP A 51 18.93 -6.69 5.78
CA ASP A 51 17.92 -5.88 5.10
C ASP A 51 18.37 -4.40 4.95
N PRO A 52 19.10 -4.02 3.88
CA PRO A 52 19.60 -2.66 3.70
C PRO A 52 18.47 -1.69 3.35
N ILE A 53 17.39 -2.17 2.73
CA ILE A 53 16.22 -1.33 2.41
C ILE A 53 15.49 -0.91 3.66
N ASN A 54 15.35 -1.80 4.63
CA ASN A 54 14.69 -1.44 5.87
C ASN A 54 15.38 -0.24 6.52
N ARG A 55 16.71 -0.20 6.56
CA ARG A 55 17.48 0.94 7.09
C ARG A 55 17.33 2.21 6.25
N ILE A 56 17.35 2.09 4.91
CA ILE A 56 17.15 3.23 4.02
C ILE A 56 15.72 3.75 4.17
N ALA A 57 14.73 2.87 4.11
CA ALA A 57 13.31 3.21 4.25
C ALA A 57 13.03 3.83 5.61
N GLN A 58 13.48 3.25 6.72
CA GLN A 58 13.33 3.81 8.06
C GLN A 58 13.91 5.23 8.16
N ARG A 59 15.10 5.44 7.59
CA ARG A 59 15.72 6.75 7.59
C ARG A 59 14.93 7.76 6.73
N VAL A 60 14.48 7.37 5.55
CA VAL A 60 13.67 8.23 4.68
C VAL A 60 12.30 8.51 5.32
N ILE A 61 11.67 7.53 5.99
CA ILE A 61 10.43 7.72 6.75
C ILE A 61 10.63 8.74 7.88
N SER A 62 11.68 8.57 8.68
CA SER A 62 11.90 9.43 9.85
C SER A 62 12.30 10.87 9.51
N GLU A 63 13.07 11.07 8.43
CA GLU A 63 13.63 12.38 8.06
C GLU A 63 12.90 13.05 6.89
N GLY A 64 12.24 12.28 6.01
CA GLY A 64 11.68 12.77 4.75
C GLY A 64 10.33 13.48 4.90
N LYS A 65 9.54 13.19 5.93
CA LYS A 65 8.20 13.75 6.17
C LYS A 65 7.24 13.62 4.97
N THR A 66 7.34 12.52 4.25
CA THR A 66 6.47 12.17 3.11
C THR A 66 6.05 10.71 3.20
N ASN A 67 5.02 10.33 2.45
CA ASN A 67 4.60 8.94 2.36
C ASN A 67 5.63 8.10 1.61
N ILE A 68 5.83 6.86 2.06
CA ILE A 68 6.77 5.93 1.45
C ILE A 68 6.04 4.63 1.14
N GLY A 69 6.11 4.21 -0.11
CA GLY A 69 5.70 2.88 -0.55
C GLY A 69 6.93 2.02 -0.84
N ILE A 70 6.91 0.78 -0.37
CA ILE A 70 7.93 -0.21 -0.69
C ILE A 70 7.25 -1.29 -1.53
N PHE A 71 7.71 -1.45 -2.76
CA PHE A 71 7.14 -2.39 -3.72
C PHE A 71 8.03 -3.64 -3.84
N LYS A 72 7.45 -4.80 -3.52
CA LYS A 72 8.06 -6.11 -3.73
C LYS A 72 7.42 -6.77 -4.94
N ASP A 73 8.12 -6.75 -6.06
CA ASP A 73 7.67 -7.40 -7.29
C ASP A 73 7.84 -8.91 -7.20
N LYS A 74 6.80 -9.65 -7.55
CA LYS A 74 6.74 -11.10 -7.64
C LYS A 74 6.41 -11.59 -9.05
N GLY A 75 6.65 -10.76 -10.06
CA GLY A 75 6.33 -11.04 -11.45
C GLY A 75 4.92 -10.58 -11.82
N LEU A 76 4.50 -9.43 -11.29
CA LEU A 76 3.21 -8.83 -11.59
C LEU A 76 3.15 -8.39 -13.04
N ASP A 77 2.18 -8.91 -13.80
CA ASP A 77 1.90 -8.58 -15.19
C ASP A 77 0.50 -7.99 -15.40
N LYS A 78 -0.38 -8.11 -14.41
CA LYS A 78 -1.76 -7.58 -14.44
C LYS A 78 -2.21 -7.11 -13.06
N PHE A 79 -3.31 -6.35 -13.00
CA PHE A 79 -3.92 -5.81 -11.78
C PHE A 79 -5.42 -6.07 -11.80
N GLU A 80 -5.85 -7.34 -11.86
CA GLU A 80 -7.28 -7.67 -11.91
C GLU A 80 -7.91 -7.72 -10.51
N HIS A 81 -7.16 -8.23 -9.53
CA HIS A 81 -7.63 -8.38 -8.16
C HIS A 81 -6.64 -7.81 -7.14
N ILE A 82 -7.09 -6.84 -6.37
CA ILE A 82 -6.29 -6.13 -5.36
C ILE A 82 -6.83 -6.44 -3.96
N LEU A 83 -5.97 -6.83 -3.03
CA LEU A 83 -6.32 -6.99 -1.60
C LEU A 83 -5.79 -5.81 -0.79
N VAL A 84 -6.65 -5.23 0.05
CA VAL A 84 -6.31 -4.12 0.95
C VAL A 84 -6.75 -4.43 2.36
N PRO A 85 -5.84 -4.78 3.26
CA PRO A 85 -6.12 -4.87 4.68
C PRO A 85 -6.37 -3.49 5.29
N VAL A 86 -7.50 -3.36 6.02
CA VAL A 86 -7.97 -2.10 6.57
C VAL A 86 -7.94 -2.14 8.09
N GLY A 87 -6.98 -1.43 8.68
CA GLY A 87 -6.86 -1.26 10.14
C GLY A 87 -7.50 0.01 10.70
N GLY A 88 -7.99 0.92 9.84
CA GLY A 88 -8.61 2.19 10.23
C GLY A 88 -7.66 3.36 10.47
N GLY A 89 -6.35 3.16 10.52
CA GLY A 89 -5.35 4.22 10.69
C GLY A 89 -5.05 5.03 9.41
N VAL A 90 -4.23 6.08 9.54
CA VAL A 90 -3.86 6.99 8.44
C VAL A 90 -3.25 6.24 7.26
N ASN A 91 -2.38 5.27 7.52
CA ASN A 91 -1.71 4.52 6.46
C ASN A 91 -2.66 3.53 5.76
N SER A 92 -3.69 3.02 6.45
CA SER A 92 -4.78 2.28 5.81
C SER A 92 -5.54 3.14 4.81
N ARG A 93 -5.82 4.40 5.15
CA ARG A 93 -6.50 5.34 4.23
C ARG A 93 -5.66 5.63 2.99
N LEU A 94 -4.34 5.78 3.15
CA LEU A 94 -3.42 5.92 2.02
C LEU A 94 -3.44 4.67 1.12
N ALA A 95 -3.44 3.47 1.72
CA ALA A 95 -3.54 2.21 0.98
C ALA A 95 -4.87 2.11 0.20
N ILE A 96 -5.98 2.54 0.81
CA ILE A 96 -7.30 2.62 0.15
C ILE A 96 -7.26 3.56 -1.06
N HIS A 97 -6.73 4.78 -0.91
CA HIS A 97 -6.59 5.73 -2.02
C HIS A 97 -5.76 5.14 -3.16
N LEU A 98 -4.59 4.57 -2.83
CA LEU A 98 -3.70 3.99 -3.85
C LEU A 98 -4.35 2.82 -4.59
N ALA A 99 -5.05 1.93 -3.85
CA ALA A 99 -5.77 0.81 -4.45
C ALA A 99 -6.88 1.28 -5.38
N ASN A 100 -7.66 2.29 -4.95
CA ASN A 100 -8.72 2.86 -5.77
C ASN A 100 -8.18 3.52 -7.05
N ASP A 101 -7.09 4.29 -6.94
CA ASP A 101 -6.45 4.93 -8.09
C ASP A 101 -5.94 3.91 -9.12
N ILE A 102 -5.35 2.79 -8.65
CA ILE A 102 -4.94 1.68 -9.51
C ILE A 102 -6.16 1.01 -10.13
N ALA A 103 -7.17 0.68 -9.32
CA ALA A 103 -8.36 -0.03 -9.78
C ALA A 103 -9.14 0.76 -10.83
N MET A 104 -9.26 2.07 -10.68
CA MET A 104 -9.90 2.94 -11.68
C MET A 104 -9.17 2.93 -13.03
N ARG A 105 -7.84 2.79 -13.03
CA ARG A 105 -7.02 2.80 -14.26
C ARG A 105 -6.93 1.43 -14.92
N ALA A 106 -6.85 0.37 -14.12
CA ALA A 106 -6.68 -1.00 -14.57
C ALA A 106 -8.00 -1.79 -14.68
N ALA A 107 -9.13 -1.17 -14.30
CA ALA A 107 -10.43 -1.82 -14.17
C ALA A 107 -10.41 -3.04 -13.23
N SER A 108 -9.68 -2.94 -12.12
CA SER A 108 -9.48 -4.00 -11.14
C SER A 108 -10.65 -4.09 -10.16
N ASN A 109 -10.84 -5.27 -9.57
CA ASN A 109 -11.67 -5.45 -8.38
C ASN A 109 -10.81 -5.28 -7.12
N VAL A 110 -11.36 -4.65 -6.08
CA VAL A 110 -10.65 -4.44 -4.82
C VAL A 110 -11.38 -5.13 -3.67
N THR A 111 -10.68 -6.01 -2.96
CA THR A 111 -11.19 -6.60 -1.72
C THR A 111 -10.59 -5.87 -0.53
N TYR A 112 -11.45 -5.22 0.26
CA TYR A 112 -11.08 -4.61 1.53
C TYR A 112 -11.36 -5.61 2.65
N ILE A 113 -10.30 -6.04 3.36
CA ILE A 113 -10.38 -7.01 4.42
C ILE A 113 -10.11 -6.37 5.78
N ARG A 114 -10.96 -6.65 6.76
CA ARG A 114 -10.71 -6.33 8.15
C ARG A 114 -10.47 -7.60 8.95
N VAL A 115 -9.36 -7.63 9.68
CA VAL A 115 -9.03 -8.74 10.59
C VAL A 115 -9.39 -8.32 12.01
N ILE A 116 -10.19 -9.13 12.68
CA ILE A 116 -10.65 -8.94 14.06
C ILE A 116 -10.01 -10.01 14.94
N PRO A 117 -9.47 -9.65 16.12
CA PRO A 117 -9.04 -10.64 17.11
C PRO A 117 -10.20 -11.54 17.52
N LYS A 118 -9.97 -12.85 17.68
CA LYS A 118 -11.01 -13.84 18.02
C LYS A 118 -11.69 -13.61 19.38
N GLU A 119 -11.11 -12.75 20.21
CA GLU A 119 -11.57 -12.47 21.58
C GLU A 119 -12.60 -11.32 21.65
N VAL A 120 -12.97 -10.72 20.53
CA VAL A 120 -13.94 -9.61 20.47
C VAL A 120 -15.32 -10.18 20.15
N ASP A 121 -16.13 -10.42 21.18
CA ASP A 121 -17.44 -11.12 21.10
C ASP A 121 -18.66 -10.21 20.94
N GLU A 122 -18.52 -8.87 20.86
CA GLU A 122 -19.68 -7.96 20.97
C GLU A 122 -20.13 -7.32 19.65
N GLU A 123 -19.33 -7.37 18.58
CA GLU A 123 -19.70 -6.77 17.30
C GLU A 123 -20.23 -7.82 16.32
N THR A 124 -21.35 -7.55 15.69
CA THR A 124 -21.88 -8.41 14.62
C THR A 124 -21.10 -8.23 13.32
N ASN A 125 -21.13 -9.21 12.44
CA ASN A 125 -20.53 -9.06 11.09
C ASN A 125 -21.16 -7.88 10.32
N GLU A 126 -22.43 -7.56 10.56
CA GLU A 126 -23.10 -6.42 9.94
C GLU A 126 -22.52 -5.08 10.43
N ASP A 127 -22.22 -4.95 11.71
CA ASP A 127 -21.59 -3.76 12.28
C ASP A 127 -20.19 -3.55 11.71
N LEU A 128 -19.41 -4.64 11.60
CA LEU A 128 -18.07 -4.60 11.05
C LEU A 128 -18.03 -4.26 9.55
N ILE A 129 -18.97 -4.78 8.77
CA ILE A 129 -19.13 -4.41 7.35
C ILE A 129 -19.54 -2.95 7.25
N SER A 130 -20.49 -2.50 8.06
CA SER A 130 -20.92 -1.09 8.11
C SER A 130 -19.76 -0.15 8.45
N TYR A 131 -18.91 -0.56 9.39
CA TYR A 131 -17.70 0.19 9.74
C TYR A 131 -16.71 0.28 8.58
N LEU A 132 -16.48 -0.83 7.82
CA LEU A 132 -15.66 -0.79 6.62
C LEU A 132 -16.23 0.13 5.55
N GLN A 133 -17.56 0.09 5.34
CA GLN A 133 -18.24 0.99 4.41
C GLN A 133 -18.06 2.46 4.81
N GLU A 134 -18.17 2.77 6.10
CA GLU A 134 -17.93 4.13 6.62
C GLU A 134 -16.51 4.60 6.38
N ILE A 135 -15.51 3.72 6.59
CA ILE A 135 -14.10 4.04 6.27
C ILE A 135 -13.94 4.36 4.79
N LEU A 136 -14.51 3.55 3.88
CA LEU A 136 -14.42 3.80 2.45
C LEU A 136 -15.12 5.11 2.08
N LEU A 137 -16.34 5.31 2.57
CA LEU A 137 -17.13 6.52 2.33
C LEU A 137 -16.38 7.78 2.81
N THR A 138 -15.81 7.75 4.00
CA THR A 138 -15.05 8.89 4.55
C THR A 138 -13.71 9.11 3.87
N THR A 139 -13.13 8.07 3.26
CA THR A 139 -11.83 8.14 2.60
C THR A 139 -11.97 8.51 1.13
N LEU A 140 -12.90 7.88 0.40
CA LEU A 140 -13.06 8.02 -1.05
C LEU A 140 -14.24 8.92 -1.45
N GLY A 141 -15.17 9.22 -0.52
CA GLY A 141 -16.42 9.90 -0.81
C GLY A 141 -17.54 8.96 -1.26
N GLU A 142 -17.24 7.71 -1.57
CA GLU A 142 -18.18 6.67 -1.98
C GLU A 142 -17.64 5.28 -1.63
N VAL A 143 -18.49 4.25 -1.72
CA VAL A 143 -18.08 2.84 -1.74
C VAL A 143 -18.03 2.41 -3.21
N PRO A 144 -16.83 2.13 -3.78
CA PRO A 144 -16.72 1.81 -5.20
C PRO A 144 -17.49 0.53 -5.57
N ALA A 145 -18.17 0.54 -6.72
CA ALA A 145 -19.00 -0.60 -7.18
C ALA A 145 -18.19 -1.88 -7.45
N ASN A 146 -16.88 -1.73 -7.75
CA ASN A 146 -15.93 -2.82 -7.95
C ASN A 146 -15.22 -3.25 -6.67
N SER A 147 -15.79 -2.92 -5.49
CA SER A 147 -15.24 -3.31 -4.19
C SER A 147 -16.00 -4.47 -3.55
N SER A 148 -15.25 -5.33 -2.87
CA SER A 148 -15.76 -6.38 -1.98
C SER A 148 -15.28 -6.13 -0.56
N LEU A 149 -16.14 -6.42 0.44
CA LEU A 149 -15.82 -6.24 1.85
C LEU A 149 -15.76 -7.61 2.53
N SER A 150 -14.72 -7.87 3.28
CA SER A 150 -14.48 -9.15 3.94
C SER A 150 -14.06 -8.95 5.39
N ILE A 151 -14.62 -9.77 6.28
CA ILE A 151 -14.23 -9.84 7.69
C ILE A 151 -13.56 -11.18 7.93
N ARG A 152 -12.43 -11.18 8.63
CA ARG A 152 -11.74 -12.39 9.09
C ARG A 152 -11.47 -12.30 10.58
N TYR A 153 -11.67 -13.41 11.27
CA TYR A 153 -11.35 -13.55 12.68
C TYR A 153 -10.06 -14.35 12.84
N SER A 154 -9.03 -13.72 13.37
CA SER A 154 -7.73 -14.37 13.59
C SER A 154 -6.98 -13.71 14.74
N ALA A 155 -6.20 -14.50 15.48
CA ALA A 155 -5.27 -14.00 16.47
C ALA A 155 -4.05 -13.27 15.84
N SER A 156 -3.79 -13.53 14.55
CA SER A 156 -2.68 -12.92 13.80
C SER A 156 -3.21 -12.27 12.53
N ILE A 157 -2.97 -10.96 12.40
CA ILE A 157 -3.33 -10.20 11.19
C ILE A 157 -2.55 -10.72 9.98
N ALA A 158 -1.26 -11.04 10.16
CA ALA A 158 -0.42 -11.52 9.08
C ALA A 158 -0.91 -12.88 8.54
N ASP A 159 -1.23 -13.83 9.44
CA ASP A 159 -1.73 -15.14 9.05
C ASP A 159 -3.08 -15.02 8.33
N ALA A 160 -3.99 -14.18 8.82
CA ALA A 160 -5.27 -13.97 8.15
C ALA A 160 -5.13 -13.39 6.73
N ILE A 161 -4.15 -12.50 6.51
CA ILE A 161 -3.87 -11.96 5.18
C ILE A 161 -3.26 -13.03 4.27
N LEU A 162 -2.34 -13.85 4.80
CA LEU A 162 -1.74 -14.96 4.05
C LEU A 162 -2.78 -16.01 3.69
N ASP A 163 -3.62 -16.43 4.64
CA ASP A 163 -4.72 -17.38 4.41
C ASP A 163 -5.70 -16.86 3.33
N GLU A 164 -5.99 -15.55 3.35
CA GLU A 164 -6.83 -14.92 2.34
C GLU A 164 -6.17 -14.95 0.95
N CYS A 165 -4.85 -14.69 0.89
CA CYS A 165 -4.09 -14.76 -0.36
C CYS A 165 -3.95 -16.20 -0.90
N GLU A 166 -3.92 -17.21 -0.01
CA GLU A 166 -3.88 -18.62 -0.41
C GLU A 166 -5.25 -19.14 -0.89
N ALA A 167 -6.32 -18.61 -0.29
CA ALA A 167 -7.69 -19.01 -0.64
C ALA A 167 -8.20 -18.35 -1.92
N ASN A 168 -7.65 -17.21 -2.29
CA ASN A 168 -8.08 -16.40 -3.43
C ASN A 168 -6.87 -15.91 -4.22
N GLU A 169 -7.04 -15.72 -5.52
CA GLU A 169 -6.00 -15.19 -6.39
C GLU A 169 -6.01 -13.65 -6.35
N TYR A 170 -4.99 -13.07 -5.74
CA TYR A 170 -4.74 -11.63 -5.76
C TYR A 170 -3.46 -11.31 -6.50
N ASP A 171 -3.52 -10.34 -7.41
CA ASP A 171 -2.36 -9.86 -8.17
C ASP A 171 -1.52 -8.88 -7.35
N LEU A 172 -2.17 -8.12 -6.47
CA LEU A 172 -1.53 -7.08 -5.65
C LEU A 172 -2.11 -7.04 -4.25
N VAL A 173 -1.24 -6.95 -3.25
CA VAL A 173 -1.63 -6.67 -1.85
C VAL A 173 -1.04 -5.32 -1.44
N ILE A 174 -1.88 -4.40 -0.98
CA ILE A 174 -1.46 -3.06 -0.54
C ILE A 174 -1.67 -2.95 0.96
N LEU A 175 -0.56 -2.91 1.70
CA LEU A 175 -0.55 -2.83 3.16
C LEU A 175 -0.25 -1.41 3.62
N GLY A 176 -1.15 -0.84 4.44
CA GLY A 176 -0.83 0.33 5.23
C GLY A 176 -0.18 -0.09 6.55
N SER A 177 1.04 0.36 6.81
CA SER A 177 1.75 0.06 8.07
C SER A 177 2.05 1.33 8.83
N SER A 178 1.94 1.29 10.17
CA SER A 178 2.49 2.32 11.07
C SER A 178 3.87 1.90 11.55
N THR A 179 4.68 2.88 11.90
CA THR A 179 6.03 2.69 12.47
C THR A 179 6.01 2.76 14.00
N GLU A 180 4.84 2.56 14.64
CA GLU A 180 4.73 2.47 16.09
C GLU A 180 5.17 1.11 16.61
#